data_dd38061ec8e96a06bcb2c949ecc044e5
#
_entry.id   dd38061ec8e96a06bcb2c949ecc044e5
#
_cell.length_a   1.000
_cell.length_b   1.000
_cell.length_c   1.000
_cell.angle_alpha   90.00
_cell.angle_beta   90.00
_cell.angle_gamma   90.00
#
_symmetry.space_group_name_H-M   'P 1'
#
loop_
_entity.id
_entity.type
_entity.pdbx_description
1 polymer ?
#
loop_
_entity_poly.entity_id
_entity_poly.type
_entity_poly.pdbx_seq_one_letter_code
_entity_poly.pdbx_strand_id
1 'polypeptide(L)'
;MAISKLAVGQTVTSAALASSSATVGAGSLTIELGSYGAGDPPAGFSASGTGAMTITVGPGETGLTVLRDKINGSNSGVTATIITDASGARLSLRSRDTGTENAFRISVTEAADSGNASTGLSALAYDATQTNSPMQRSTSAVNAELTINGIGVSSASNTLSNVVDGLTLTLQKTTSSEINVTVRPDTASIKTAVTDFAAAFNTLASFIASQTAYNADTKAGGSMQGDQATLALQSQLRAVINQGSRASSSWSRLSEIGLSLKTDGTFGTDNTKLDNALGNLVEMKKLLATDGASAAESGFVRRFKNLADAALGSQGMFASRPSSLQATVSRNGKSQEAMQKRLDQTQARLQAQYSALDTRMASLNALSTYMTQQITQNSKSTA
;
A
#
# COMPACT_ATOMS: atom_id res chain seq x y z
N MET A 1 -0.54 30.87 -18.97
CA MET A 1 0.50 29.91 -19.40
C MET A 1 0.29 29.55 -20.86
N ALA A 2 1.34 29.52 -21.67
CA ALA A 2 1.28 29.02 -23.04
C ALA A 2 2.44 28.02 -23.26
N ILE A 3 2.18 26.92 -23.94
CA ILE A 3 3.16 25.88 -24.23
C ILE A 3 3.46 25.94 -25.74
N SER A 4 4.67 26.35 -26.09
CA SER A 4 5.08 26.50 -27.50
C SER A 4 5.70 25.21 -28.04
N LYS A 5 6.46 24.47 -27.21
CA LYS A 5 7.09 23.20 -27.58
C LYS A 5 7.02 22.19 -26.44
N LEU A 6 6.98 20.91 -26.79
CA LEU A 6 7.21 19.81 -25.85
C LEU A 6 8.66 19.37 -25.93
N ALA A 7 9.19 18.86 -24.81
CA ALA A 7 10.48 18.19 -24.78
C ALA A 7 10.40 16.86 -25.54
N VAL A 8 11.36 16.62 -26.41
CA VAL A 8 11.45 15.40 -27.24
C VAL A 8 12.87 14.86 -27.18
N GLY A 9 13.00 13.54 -27.16
CA GLY A 9 14.29 12.85 -27.31
C GLY A 9 14.67 12.69 -28.78
N GLN A 10 15.97 12.62 -29.06
CA GLN A 10 16.46 12.34 -30.40
C GLN A 10 16.06 10.94 -30.86
N THR A 11 15.69 10.81 -32.13
CA THR A 11 15.48 9.53 -32.77
C THR A 11 16.28 9.47 -34.07
N VAL A 12 17.06 8.41 -34.25
CA VAL A 12 17.79 8.10 -35.48
C VAL A 12 17.45 6.70 -35.98
N THR A 13 17.47 6.49 -37.28
CA THR A 13 17.06 5.23 -37.89
C THR A 13 18.07 4.82 -38.96
N SER A 14 18.43 3.54 -38.99
CA SER A 14 19.33 2.98 -40.02
C SER A 14 18.64 2.90 -41.39
N ALA A 15 19.43 2.73 -42.43
CA ALA A 15 18.91 2.22 -43.69
C ALA A 15 18.22 0.85 -43.50
N ALA A 16 17.35 0.45 -44.44
CA ALA A 16 16.70 -0.85 -44.38
C ALA A 16 17.70 -1.99 -44.62
N LEU A 17 17.68 -2.97 -43.76
CA LEU A 17 18.39 -4.24 -43.86
C LEU A 17 17.42 -5.33 -44.30
N ALA A 18 17.91 -6.39 -44.92
CA ALA A 18 17.06 -7.44 -45.50
C ALA A 18 16.08 -8.08 -44.53
N SER A 19 16.48 -8.20 -43.25
CA SER A 19 15.62 -8.75 -42.18
C SER A 19 16.12 -8.34 -40.80
N SER A 20 15.37 -8.63 -39.75
CA SER A 20 15.78 -8.43 -38.34
C SER A 20 16.94 -9.34 -37.90
N SER A 21 17.25 -10.39 -38.65
CA SER A 21 18.41 -11.26 -38.46
C SER A 21 19.62 -10.89 -39.35
N ALA A 22 19.49 -9.83 -40.15
CA ALA A 22 20.60 -9.37 -41.01
C ALA A 22 21.84 -9.05 -40.15
N THR A 23 23.00 -9.40 -40.68
CA THR A 23 24.29 -9.19 -40.00
C THR A 23 24.80 -7.77 -40.28
N VAL A 24 25.30 -7.13 -39.23
CA VAL A 24 25.87 -5.76 -39.29
C VAL A 24 27.40 -5.75 -39.09
N GLY A 25 28.04 -6.91 -39.06
CA GLY A 25 29.50 -7.02 -38.85
C GLY A 25 29.90 -6.97 -37.36
N ALA A 26 31.17 -7.31 -37.12
CA ALA A 26 31.79 -7.30 -35.80
C ALA A 26 32.59 -6.02 -35.58
N GLY A 27 32.73 -5.57 -34.33
CA GLY A 27 33.46 -4.38 -33.95
C GLY A 27 33.01 -3.79 -32.65
N SER A 28 33.12 -2.48 -32.52
CA SER A 28 32.59 -1.73 -31.37
C SER A 28 31.76 -0.56 -31.83
N LEU A 29 30.65 -0.32 -31.11
CA LEU A 29 29.75 0.81 -31.29
C LEU A 29 29.78 1.63 -30.02
N THR A 30 30.15 2.90 -30.09
CA THR A 30 30.24 3.80 -28.96
C THR A 30 29.15 4.83 -29.07
N ILE A 31 28.27 4.88 -28.06
CA ILE A 31 27.18 5.86 -27.92
C ILE A 31 27.59 6.90 -26.88
N GLU A 32 27.49 8.16 -27.23
CA GLU A 32 27.83 9.28 -26.38
C GLU A 32 26.66 10.26 -26.34
N LEU A 33 26.16 10.55 -25.11
CA LEU A 33 25.12 11.55 -24.90
C LEU A 33 25.70 12.96 -24.85
N GLY A 34 24.91 13.94 -25.27
CA GLY A 34 25.30 15.33 -25.25
C GLY A 34 24.31 16.23 -25.96
N SER A 35 24.77 17.41 -26.34
CA SER A 35 23.97 18.39 -27.09
C SER A 35 24.65 18.77 -28.39
N TYR A 36 23.84 19.01 -29.43
CA TYR A 36 24.31 19.59 -30.68
C TYR A 36 24.16 21.11 -30.64
N GLY A 37 25.13 21.81 -31.19
CA GLY A 37 25.09 23.26 -31.39
C GLY A 37 24.00 23.69 -32.37
N ALA A 38 23.86 24.99 -32.54
CA ALA A 38 22.93 25.57 -33.50
C ALA A 38 23.37 25.32 -34.95
N GLY A 39 22.42 25.33 -35.86
CA GLY A 39 22.65 25.17 -37.30
C GLY A 39 22.12 23.84 -37.84
N ASP A 40 22.13 23.71 -39.18
CA ASP A 40 21.80 22.49 -39.92
C ASP A 40 22.72 22.37 -41.14
N PRO A 41 23.81 21.56 -41.10
CA PRO A 41 24.22 20.73 -39.96
C PRO A 41 24.63 21.55 -38.73
N PRO A 42 24.54 20.94 -37.50
CA PRO A 42 24.97 21.59 -36.28
C PRO A 42 26.47 21.93 -36.27
N ALA A 43 26.83 23.04 -35.62
CA ALA A 43 28.22 23.52 -35.58
C ALA A 43 29.18 22.61 -34.78
N GLY A 44 28.65 21.74 -33.90
CA GLY A 44 29.47 20.81 -33.10
C GLY A 44 28.62 19.99 -32.13
N PHE A 45 29.25 19.07 -31.46
CA PHE A 45 28.68 18.24 -30.42
C PHE A 45 29.43 18.44 -29.09
N SER A 46 28.69 18.68 -28.01
CA SER A 46 29.20 18.83 -26.66
C SER A 46 28.74 17.62 -25.82
N ALA A 47 29.67 16.81 -25.34
CA ALA A 47 29.36 15.64 -24.53
C ALA A 47 28.76 16.04 -23.16
N SER A 48 27.80 15.27 -22.67
CA SER A 48 27.10 15.54 -21.39
C SER A 48 27.91 15.22 -20.13
N GLY A 49 29.11 14.67 -20.26
CA GLY A 49 29.96 14.26 -19.12
C GLY A 49 29.56 12.93 -18.44
N THR A 50 28.49 12.29 -18.88
CA THR A 50 28.09 10.95 -18.38
C THR A 50 28.98 9.83 -18.88
N GLY A 51 29.91 10.12 -19.77
CA GLY A 51 30.81 9.18 -20.40
C GLY A 51 30.23 8.51 -21.65
N ALA A 52 31.10 8.08 -22.52
CA ALA A 52 30.73 7.31 -23.71
C ALA A 52 30.57 5.82 -23.34
N MET A 53 29.51 5.18 -23.81
CA MET A 53 29.26 3.74 -23.58
C MET A 53 29.66 2.96 -24.82
N THR A 54 30.67 2.08 -24.70
CA THR A 54 31.13 1.23 -25.78
C THR A 54 30.52 -0.17 -25.69
N ILE A 55 29.90 -0.59 -26.79
CA ILE A 55 29.21 -1.89 -26.93
C ILE A 55 30.03 -2.71 -27.93
N THR A 56 30.61 -3.82 -27.47
CA THR A 56 31.38 -4.74 -28.33
C THR A 56 30.46 -5.75 -29.00
N VAL A 57 30.61 -5.92 -30.29
CA VAL A 57 29.92 -6.88 -31.16
C VAL A 57 30.93 -7.92 -31.63
N GLY A 58 30.88 -9.11 -31.06
CA GLY A 58 31.76 -10.21 -31.42
C GLY A 58 31.40 -10.87 -32.78
N PRO A 59 32.28 -11.70 -33.36
CA PRO A 59 32.03 -12.33 -34.66
C PRO A 59 30.77 -13.21 -34.73
N GLY A 60 30.32 -13.76 -33.62
CA GLY A 60 29.10 -14.57 -33.54
C GLY A 60 27.84 -13.77 -33.13
N GLU A 61 27.95 -12.45 -32.94
CA GLU A 61 26.93 -11.59 -32.35
C GLU A 61 26.46 -10.50 -33.31
N THR A 62 26.73 -10.67 -34.59
CA THR A 62 26.56 -9.63 -35.63
C THR A 62 25.12 -9.41 -36.10
N GLY A 63 24.15 -10.17 -35.58
CA GLY A 63 22.74 -10.00 -35.92
C GLY A 63 22.13 -8.74 -35.34
N LEU A 64 21.25 -8.08 -36.13
CA LEU A 64 20.60 -6.84 -35.73
C LEU A 64 19.83 -6.98 -34.43
N THR A 65 19.17 -8.14 -34.19
CA THR A 65 18.45 -8.44 -32.94
C THR A 65 19.38 -8.48 -31.73
N VAL A 66 20.57 -9.12 -31.89
CA VAL A 66 21.55 -9.21 -30.81
C VAL A 66 22.11 -7.83 -30.47
N LEU A 67 22.39 -7.00 -31.51
CA LEU A 67 22.84 -5.63 -31.30
C LEU A 67 21.78 -4.79 -30.56
N ARG A 68 20.52 -4.89 -30.94
CA ARG A 68 19.40 -4.23 -30.23
C ARG A 68 19.41 -4.61 -28.74
N ASP A 69 19.54 -5.89 -28.44
CA ASP A 69 19.51 -6.39 -27.06
C ASP A 69 20.73 -5.92 -26.26
N LYS A 70 21.89 -5.88 -26.88
CA LYS A 70 23.13 -5.33 -26.28
C LYS A 70 23.00 -3.83 -25.99
N ILE A 71 22.44 -3.03 -26.91
CA ILE A 71 22.19 -1.62 -26.70
C ILE A 71 21.20 -1.41 -25.54
N ASN A 72 20.09 -2.15 -25.52
CA ASN A 72 19.09 -2.04 -24.47
C ASN A 72 19.57 -2.54 -23.11
N GLY A 73 20.46 -3.53 -23.10
CA GLY A 73 21.14 -4.03 -21.89
C GLY A 73 22.25 -3.13 -21.38
N SER A 74 22.76 -2.20 -22.21
CA SER A 74 23.75 -1.21 -21.82
C SER A 74 23.08 -0.01 -21.14
N ASN A 75 23.79 0.67 -20.26
CA ASN A 75 23.29 1.92 -19.68
C ASN A 75 23.67 3.14 -20.51
N SER A 76 23.49 3.04 -21.84
CA SER A 76 23.90 4.07 -22.82
C SER A 76 22.98 5.32 -22.87
N GLY A 77 21.86 5.31 -22.11
CA GLY A 77 20.85 6.38 -22.21
C GLY A 77 20.00 6.35 -23.49
N VAL A 78 20.16 5.31 -24.32
CA VAL A 78 19.46 5.11 -25.58
C VAL A 78 18.69 3.81 -25.56
N THR A 79 17.53 3.79 -26.20
CA THR A 79 16.71 2.58 -26.40
C THR A 79 16.72 2.22 -27.88
N ALA A 80 16.98 0.96 -28.19
CA ALA A 80 16.99 0.42 -29.55
C ALA A 80 15.71 -0.38 -29.84
N THR A 81 15.12 -0.20 -30.99
CA THR A 81 13.94 -0.93 -31.48
C THR A 81 14.15 -1.30 -32.95
N ILE A 82 13.71 -2.49 -33.36
CA ILE A 82 13.68 -2.88 -34.76
C ILE A 82 12.29 -2.64 -35.30
N ILE A 83 12.23 -1.85 -36.39
CA ILE A 83 10.99 -1.56 -37.13
C ILE A 83 11.09 -2.30 -38.46
N THR A 84 10.12 -3.14 -38.77
CA THR A 84 10.08 -3.88 -40.04
C THR A 84 8.93 -3.39 -40.89
N ASP A 85 9.26 -3.03 -42.13
CA ASP A 85 8.29 -2.62 -43.15
C ASP A 85 8.48 -3.40 -44.46
N ALA A 86 7.80 -3.02 -45.52
CA ALA A 86 7.92 -3.65 -46.84
C ALA A 86 9.34 -3.53 -47.45
N SER A 87 10.17 -2.58 -46.97
CA SER A 87 11.56 -2.35 -47.44
C SER A 87 12.60 -3.17 -46.67
N GLY A 88 12.19 -3.82 -45.53
CA GLY A 88 13.07 -4.58 -44.67
C GLY A 88 13.01 -4.14 -43.20
N ALA A 89 14.06 -4.49 -42.44
CA ALA A 89 14.19 -4.18 -41.03
C ALA A 89 15.13 -2.98 -40.82
N ARG A 90 14.74 -2.05 -39.97
CA ARG A 90 15.52 -0.87 -39.60
C ARG A 90 15.79 -0.85 -38.09
N LEU A 91 16.99 -0.52 -37.69
CA LEU A 91 17.29 -0.20 -36.30
C LEU A 91 16.95 1.25 -36.02
N SER A 92 16.01 1.47 -35.14
CA SER A 92 15.67 2.80 -34.61
C SER A 92 16.23 2.94 -33.21
N LEU A 93 16.99 4.02 -33.00
CA LEU A 93 17.61 4.37 -31.73
C LEU A 93 16.97 5.66 -31.23
N ARG A 94 16.51 5.66 -29.98
CA ARG A 94 15.87 6.83 -29.37
C ARG A 94 16.50 7.13 -28.02
N SER A 95 16.74 8.41 -27.74
CA SER A 95 17.12 8.85 -26.39
C SER A 95 16.05 8.41 -25.39
N ARG A 96 16.48 7.85 -24.26
CA ARG A 96 15.59 7.44 -23.16
C ARG A 96 14.92 8.66 -22.53
N ASP A 97 15.68 9.72 -22.34
CA ASP A 97 15.22 10.98 -21.79
C ASP A 97 15.04 12.02 -22.90
N THR A 98 14.18 13.01 -22.64
CA THR A 98 13.90 14.14 -23.53
C THR A 98 14.86 15.29 -23.25
N GLY A 99 14.89 16.30 -24.13
CA GLY A 99 15.66 17.52 -23.94
C GLY A 99 16.96 17.55 -24.75
N THR A 100 17.44 18.75 -25.03
CA THR A 100 18.60 18.99 -25.91
C THR A 100 19.88 18.31 -25.42
N GLU A 101 20.07 18.17 -24.13
CA GLU A 101 21.25 17.55 -23.50
C GLU A 101 21.29 16.01 -23.63
N ASN A 102 20.16 15.41 -24.02
CA ASN A 102 19.98 13.99 -24.24
C ASN A 102 20.02 13.61 -25.73
N ALA A 103 20.56 14.48 -26.59
CA ALA A 103 20.97 14.08 -27.92
C ALA A 103 22.15 13.10 -27.84
N PHE A 104 22.38 12.33 -28.87
CA PHE A 104 23.50 11.38 -28.90
C PHE A 104 24.17 11.33 -30.28
N ARG A 105 25.43 10.93 -30.26
CA ARG A 105 26.19 10.52 -31.45
C ARG A 105 26.64 9.05 -31.32
N ILE A 106 26.91 8.43 -32.44
CA ILE A 106 27.33 7.03 -32.50
C ILE A 106 28.58 6.98 -33.37
N SER A 107 29.67 6.57 -32.76
CA SER A 107 30.89 6.23 -33.47
C SER A 107 31.07 4.72 -33.52
N VAL A 108 31.65 4.25 -34.63
CA VAL A 108 31.85 2.81 -34.90
C VAL A 108 33.29 2.54 -35.25
N THR A 109 33.82 1.42 -34.75
CA THR A 109 35.08 0.86 -35.14
C THR A 109 34.86 -0.60 -35.55
N GLU A 110 35.02 -0.94 -36.82
CA GLU A 110 34.87 -2.30 -37.31
C GLU A 110 36.10 -3.17 -37.00
N ALA A 111 35.90 -4.46 -36.73
CA ALA A 111 36.97 -5.41 -36.49
C ALA A 111 37.74 -5.71 -37.81
N ALA A 112 37.05 -5.65 -38.95
CA ALA A 112 37.61 -5.71 -40.27
C ALA A 112 37.01 -4.54 -41.09
N ASP A 113 37.75 -3.47 -41.23
CA ASP A 113 37.30 -2.27 -41.92
C ASP A 113 37.03 -2.59 -43.40
N SER A 114 35.76 -2.41 -43.80
CA SER A 114 35.34 -2.62 -45.20
C SER A 114 35.67 -1.42 -46.10
N GLY A 115 36.12 -0.29 -45.53
CA GLY A 115 36.32 0.97 -46.21
C GLY A 115 35.05 1.62 -46.73
N ASN A 116 33.87 1.10 -46.36
CA ASN A 116 32.58 1.58 -46.84
C ASN A 116 31.64 1.91 -45.64
N ALA A 117 31.43 3.19 -45.39
CA ALA A 117 30.59 3.68 -44.31
C ALA A 117 29.10 3.29 -44.44
N SER A 118 28.65 2.79 -45.58
CA SER A 118 27.24 2.39 -45.81
C SER A 118 27.02 0.90 -45.63
N THR A 119 28.04 0.09 -45.25
CA THR A 119 27.97 -1.36 -45.05
C THR A 119 28.52 -1.74 -43.69
N GLY A 120 28.28 -2.96 -43.26
CA GLY A 120 28.80 -3.45 -42.00
C GLY A 120 28.26 -2.70 -40.79
N LEU A 121 29.03 -2.68 -39.72
CA LEU A 121 28.70 -1.98 -38.50
C LEU A 121 28.74 -0.44 -38.69
N SER A 122 29.61 0.04 -39.61
CA SER A 122 29.75 1.45 -39.96
C SER A 122 28.45 2.09 -40.48
N ALA A 123 27.56 1.30 -41.09
CA ALA A 123 26.22 1.76 -41.49
C ALA A 123 25.34 2.21 -40.32
N LEU A 124 25.73 1.96 -39.06
CA LEU A 124 25.05 2.40 -37.85
C LEU A 124 25.75 3.58 -37.17
N ALA A 125 26.71 4.21 -37.81
CA ALA A 125 27.30 5.45 -37.31
C ALA A 125 26.36 6.62 -37.49
N TYR A 126 26.37 7.54 -36.52
CA TYR A 126 25.55 8.76 -36.56
C TYR A 126 26.27 9.94 -35.90
N ASP A 127 26.41 11.01 -36.61
CA ASP A 127 26.80 12.33 -36.10
C ASP A 127 26.11 13.42 -36.90
N ALA A 128 25.27 14.25 -36.24
CA ALA A 128 24.50 15.29 -36.91
C ALA A 128 25.38 16.42 -37.48
N THR A 129 26.64 16.51 -37.03
CA THR A 129 27.60 17.47 -37.60
C THR A 129 28.10 17.07 -39.00
N GLN A 130 27.86 15.82 -39.37
CA GLN A 130 28.27 15.27 -40.68
C GLN A 130 27.07 15.22 -41.62
N THR A 131 27.21 15.79 -42.81
CA THR A 131 26.19 15.80 -43.89
C THR A 131 25.87 14.41 -44.43
N ASN A 132 26.82 13.47 -44.34
CA ASN A 132 26.73 12.11 -44.89
C ASN A 132 26.69 11.04 -43.77
N SER A 133 26.03 11.32 -42.68
CA SER A 133 25.85 10.33 -41.62
C SER A 133 25.05 9.11 -42.11
N PRO A 134 25.53 7.84 -41.93
CA PRO A 134 24.85 6.66 -42.44
C PRO A 134 23.44 6.46 -41.85
N MET A 135 23.25 6.71 -40.56
CA MET A 135 21.90 6.74 -39.97
C MET A 135 21.25 8.12 -40.19
N GLN A 136 19.94 8.12 -40.31
CA GLN A 136 19.13 9.32 -40.54
C GLN A 136 18.43 9.76 -39.26
N ARG A 137 18.51 11.05 -38.94
CA ARG A 137 17.77 11.64 -37.82
C ARG A 137 16.32 11.90 -38.23
N SER A 138 15.37 11.23 -37.59
CA SER A 138 13.94 11.47 -37.77
C SER A 138 13.38 12.51 -36.79
N THR A 139 14.00 12.63 -35.61
CA THR A 139 13.59 13.62 -34.59
C THR A 139 14.82 14.19 -33.90
N SER A 140 14.90 15.51 -33.75
CA SER A 140 15.91 16.18 -32.94
C SER A 140 15.53 16.20 -31.47
N ALA A 141 16.51 16.12 -30.60
CA ALA A 141 16.33 16.39 -29.17
C ALA A 141 16.03 17.88 -28.96
N VAL A 142 14.95 18.21 -28.28
CA VAL A 142 14.56 19.57 -27.98
C VAL A 142 14.00 19.67 -26.57
N ASN A 143 14.13 20.84 -25.96
CA ASN A 143 13.51 21.16 -24.67
C ASN A 143 12.04 21.54 -24.87
N ALA A 144 11.27 21.37 -23.81
CA ALA A 144 9.98 22.02 -23.68
C ALA A 144 10.18 23.51 -23.52
N GLU A 145 9.37 24.29 -24.21
CA GLU A 145 9.35 25.76 -24.12
C GLU A 145 7.94 26.22 -23.78
N LEU A 146 7.81 27.01 -22.75
CA LEU A 146 6.52 27.55 -22.30
C LEU A 146 6.70 28.94 -21.66
N THR A 147 5.62 29.66 -21.53
CA THR A 147 5.55 30.90 -20.74
C THR A 147 4.59 30.73 -19.57
N ILE A 148 4.99 31.19 -18.39
CA ILE A 148 4.16 31.21 -17.19
C ILE A 148 4.14 32.67 -16.70
N ASN A 149 2.97 33.28 -16.68
CA ASN A 149 2.81 34.69 -16.30
C ASN A 149 3.76 35.64 -17.06
N GLY A 150 3.98 35.36 -18.35
CA GLY A 150 4.89 36.15 -19.19
C GLY A 150 6.38 35.78 -19.07
N ILE A 151 6.76 34.91 -18.15
CA ILE A 151 8.14 34.44 -17.95
C ILE A 151 8.39 33.22 -18.82
N GLY A 152 9.43 33.27 -19.68
CA GLY A 152 9.85 32.13 -20.49
C GLY A 152 10.54 31.05 -19.63
N VAL A 153 10.12 29.80 -19.81
CA VAL A 153 10.67 28.65 -19.13
C VAL A 153 11.08 27.61 -20.16
N SER A 154 12.30 27.09 -20.04
CA SER A 154 12.81 25.96 -20.83
C SER A 154 13.09 24.78 -19.90
N SER A 155 12.70 23.57 -20.32
CA SER A 155 12.90 22.36 -19.54
C SER A 155 13.26 21.18 -20.43
N ALA A 156 14.22 20.38 -20.00
CA ALA A 156 14.57 19.13 -20.68
C ALA A 156 13.46 18.06 -20.56
N SER A 157 12.53 18.22 -19.64
CA SER A 157 11.43 17.28 -19.39
C SER A 157 10.07 17.92 -19.61
N ASN A 158 9.08 17.11 -20.02
CA ASN A 158 7.67 17.50 -20.03
C ASN A 158 7.01 17.47 -18.65
N THR A 159 7.71 16.99 -17.62
CA THR A 159 7.29 17.09 -16.22
C THR A 159 8.14 18.13 -15.52
N LEU A 160 7.51 19.26 -15.19
CA LEU A 160 8.15 20.38 -14.53
C LEU A 160 7.80 20.34 -13.04
N SER A 161 8.77 20.00 -12.23
CA SER A 161 8.72 20.14 -10.77
C SER A 161 9.52 21.38 -10.37
N ASN A 162 9.04 22.13 -9.41
CA ASN A 162 9.72 23.32 -8.85
C ASN A 162 9.81 24.56 -9.77
N VAL A 163 9.10 24.60 -10.89
CA VAL A 163 8.99 25.82 -11.72
C VAL A 163 8.01 26.83 -11.09
N VAL A 164 7.00 26.30 -10.41
CA VAL A 164 6.12 27.06 -9.51
C VAL A 164 6.13 26.32 -8.18
N ASP A 165 6.40 27.04 -7.09
CA ASP A 165 6.52 26.46 -5.77
C ASP A 165 5.31 25.57 -5.39
N GLY A 166 5.59 24.33 -5.02
CA GLY A 166 4.59 23.34 -4.62
C GLY A 166 3.74 22.76 -5.76
N LEU A 167 4.06 23.08 -7.02
CA LEU A 167 3.31 22.58 -8.17
C LEU A 167 4.18 21.73 -9.10
N THR A 168 3.68 20.58 -9.49
CA THR A 168 4.24 19.77 -10.57
C THR A 168 3.31 19.86 -11.79
N LEU A 169 3.85 20.32 -12.92
CA LEU A 169 3.14 20.44 -14.18
C LEU A 169 3.58 19.33 -15.14
N THR A 170 2.64 18.61 -15.72
CA THR A 170 2.92 17.66 -16.81
C THR A 170 2.36 18.20 -18.11
N LEU A 171 3.26 18.51 -19.04
CA LEU A 171 2.91 19.05 -20.36
C LEU A 171 2.51 17.88 -21.27
N GLN A 172 1.30 17.91 -21.82
CA GLN A 172 0.78 16.85 -22.70
C GLN A 172 0.72 17.28 -24.17
N LYS A 173 0.49 18.57 -24.41
CA LYS A 173 0.40 19.13 -25.77
C LYS A 173 0.76 20.62 -25.79
N THR A 174 1.13 21.13 -26.95
CA THR A 174 1.28 22.57 -27.20
C THR A 174 -0.08 23.26 -27.17
N THR A 175 -0.10 24.55 -26.85
CA THR A 175 -1.31 25.37 -26.81
C THR A 175 -1.32 26.40 -27.92
N SER A 176 -2.48 26.65 -28.55
CA SER A 176 -2.66 27.68 -29.56
C SER A 176 -2.91 29.07 -28.97
N SER A 177 -3.30 29.11 -27.69
CA SER A 177 -3.56 30.34 -26.95
C SER A 177 -3.17 30.15 -25.49
N GLU A 178 -3.12 31.23 -24.73
CA GLU A 178 -2.87 31.17 -23.31
C GLU A 178 -3.97 30.40 -22.59
N ILE A 179 -3.57 29.55 -21.64
CA ILE A 179 -4.46 28.79 -20.76
C ILE A 179 -4.32 29.27 -19.31
N ASN A 180 -5.43 29.30 -18.60
CA ASN A 180 -5.45 29.59 -17.18
C ASN A 180 -5.34 28.27 -16.37
N VAL A 181 -4.33 28.22 -15.52
CA VAL A 181 -4.17 27.12 -14.56
C VAL A 181 -4.71 27.59 -13.21
N THR A 182 -5.74 26.93 -12.71
CA THR A 182 -6.33 27.24 -11.42
C THR A 182 -6.02 26.10 -10.45
N VAL A 183 -5.36 26.43 -9.35
CA VAL A 183 -5.11 25.49 -8.24
C VAL A 183 -6.22 25.65 -7.22
N ARG A 184 -6.92 24.58 -6.94
CA ARG A 184 -7.96 24.52 -5.92
C ARG A 184 -7.75 23.32 -5.04
N PRO A 185 -8.09 23.38 -3.74
CA PRO A 185 -8.11 22.21 -2.90
C PRO A 185 -9.08 21.16 -3.47
N ASP A 186 -8.69 19.91 -3.45
CA ASP A 186 -9.57 18.78 -3.79
C ASP A 186 -10.51 18.47 -2.61
N THR A 187 -11.54 19.28 -2.50
CA THR A 187 -12.55 19.12 -1.44
C THR A 187 -13.36 17.84 -1.59
N ALA A 188 -13.47 17.31 -2.82
CA ALA A 188 -14.21 16.06 -3.07
C ALA A 188 -13.48 14.86 -2.44
N SER A 189 -12.18 14.73 -2.66
CA SER A 189 -11.35 13.69 -2.03
C SER A 189 -11.33 13.80 -0.50
N ILE A 190 -11.29 15.05 0.03
CA ILE A 190 -11.36 15.26 1.48
C ILE A 190 -12.72 14.85 2.03
N LYS A 191 -13.83 15.20 1.35
CA LYS A 191 -15.18 14.78 1.72
C LYS A 191 -15.29 13.26 1.75
N THR A 192 -14.80 12.59 0.71
CA THR A 192 -14.78 11.12 0.63
C THR A 192 -14.02 10.54 1.81
N ALA A 193 -12.82 11.01 2.12
CA ALA A 193 -12.04 10.52 3.25
C ALA A 193 -12.75 10.66 4.60
N VAL A 194 -13.48 11.76 4.81
CA VAL A 194 -14.27 11.99 6.02
C VAL A 194 -15.48 11.06 6.09
N THR A 195 -16.17 10.84 4.97
CA THR A 195 -17.32 9.90 4.92
C THR A 195 -16.88 8.45 5.07
N ASP A 196 -15.75 8.08 4.50
CA ASP A 196 -15.16 6.73 4.66
C ASP A 196 -14.74 6.48 6.11
N PHE A 197 -14.16 7.48 6.78
CA PHE A 197 -13.91 7.40 8.23
C PHE A 197 -15.19 7.14 9.01
N ALA A 198 -16.27 7.89 8.72
CA ALA A 198 -17.55 7.69 9.39
C ALA A 198 -18.15 6.30 9.10
N ALA A 199 -18.02 5.80 7.87
CA ALA A 199 -18.48 4.47 7.48
C ALA A 199 -17.70 3.36 8.20
N ALA A 200 -16.37 3.48 8.27
CA ALA A 200 -15.50 2.53 8.99
C ALA A 200 -15.83 2.51 10.49
N PHE A 201 -16.03 3.69 11.10
CA PHE A 201 -16.47 3.78 12.48
C PHE A 201 -17.84 3.11 12.69
N ASN A 202 -18.81 3.34 11.79
CA ASN A 202 -20.14 2.73 11.85
C ASN A 202 -20.06 1.20 11.75
N THR A 203 -19.20 0.68 10.91
CA THR A 203 -18.94 -0.77 10.80
C THR A 203 -18.44 -1.34 12.13
N LEU A 204 -17.47 -0.67 12.77
CA LEU A 204 -16.95 -1.06 14.07
C LEU A 204 -18.02 -0.98 15.16
N ALA A 205 -18.77 0.13 15.22
CA ALA A 205 -19.83 0.34 16.20
C ALA A 205 -20.93 -0.73 16.09
N SER A 206 -21.37 -1.02 14.86
CA SER A 206 -22.37 -2.05 14.58
C SER A 206 -21.86 -3.45 14.90
N PHE A 207 -20.59 -3.75 14.61
CA PHE A 207 -19.97 -5.01 14.99
C PHE A 207 -19.95 -5.18 16.51
N ILE A 208 -19.46 -4.18 17.25
CA ILE A 208 -19.47 -4.22 18.72
C ILE A 208 -20.90 -4.42 19.26
N ALA A 209 -21.88 -3.67 18.73
CA ALA A 209 -23.26 -3.79 19.13
C ALA A 209 -23.81 -5.19 18.91
N SER A 210 -23.57 -5.79 17.73
CA SER A 210 -24.03 -7.15 17.40
C SER A 210 -23.40 -8.23 18.30
N GLN A 211 -22.11 -8.08 18.64
CA GLN A 211 -21.40 -9.04 19.47
C GLN A 211 -21.73 -8.93 20.96
N THR A 212 -22.24 -7.77 21.42
CA THR A 212 -22.59 -7.53 22.84
C THR A 212 -24.08 -7.60 23.11
N ALA A 213 -24.93 -7.60 22.07
CA ALA A 213 -26.37 -7.64 22.20
C ALA A 213 -26.88 -8.99 22.72
N TYR A 214 -27.99 -8.95 23.47
CA TYR A 214 -28.79 -10.13 23.80
C TYR A 214 -29.94 -10.25 22.80
N ASN A 215 -30.08 -11.42 22.19
CA ASN A 215 -31.21 -11.72 21.31
C ASN A 215 -32.32 -12.37 22.16
N ALA A 216 -33.42 -11.65 22.36
CA ALA A 216 -34.53 -12.11 23.15
C ALA A 216 -35.31 -13.28 22.53
N ASP A 217 -35.34 -13.37 21.19
CA ASP A 217 -36.07 -14.42 20.47
C ASP A 217 -35.36 -15.76 20.55
N THR A 218 -34.05 -15.75 20.38
CA THR A 218 -33.20 -16.95 20.46
C THR A 218 -32.74 -17.25 21.88
N LYS A 219 -32.96 -16.34 22.84
CA LYS A 219 -32.47 -16.36 24.23
C LYS A 219 -30.93 -16.53 24.29
N ALA A 220 -30.23 -16.04 23.28
CA ALA A 220 -28.78 -16.16 23.16
C ALA A 220 -28.12 -14.79 23.27
N GLY A 221 -27.03 -14.72 24.01
CA GLY A 221 -26.17 -13.54 24.04
C GLY A 221 -25.16 -13.55 22.90
N GLY A 222 -24.75 -12.37 22.44
CA GLY A 222 -23.62 -12.24 21.56
C GLY A 222 -22.34 -12.79 22.21
N SER A 223 -21.38 -13.18 21.39
CA SER A 223 -20.13 -13.83 21.85
C SER A 223 -19.29 -12.99 22.83
N MET A 224 -19.51 -11.67 22.85
CA MET A 224 -18.85 -10.71 23.74
C MET A 224 -19.81 -10.06 24.74
N GLN A 225 -20.98 -10.67 24.98
CA GLN A 225 -21.92 -10.16 25.97
C GLN A 225 -21.26 -10.18 27.37
N GLY A 226 -21.28 -9.03 28.06
CA GLY A 226 -20.64 -8.85 29.37
C GLY A 226 -19.12 -8.77 29.36
N ASP A 227 -18.51 -8.73 28.17
CA ASP A 227 -17.07 -8.59 28.05
C ASP A 227 -16.60 -7.18 28.40
N GLN A 228 -15.90 -7.05 29.53
CA GLN A 228 -15.43 -5.78 30.08
C GLN A 228 -14.51 -5.01 29.13
N ALA A 229 -13.64 -5.71 28.38
CA ALA A 229 -12.72 -5.05 27.44
C ALA A 229 -13.47 -4.42 26.26
N THR A 230 -14.47 -5.12 25.72
CA THR A 230 -15.32 -4.61 24.65
C THR A 230 -16.17 -3.42 25.10
N LEU A 231 -16.74 -3.50 26.32
CA LEU A 231 -17.49 -2.38 26.91
C LEU A 231 -16.59 -1.16 27.19
N ALA A 232 -15.36 -1.39 27.66
CA ALA A 232 -14.38 -0.32 27.86
C ALA A 232 -13.99 0.35 26.53
N LEU A 233 -13.74 -0.42 25.46
CA LEU A 233 -13.48 0.13 24.14
C LEU A 233 -14.66 0.98 23.63
N GLN A 234 -15.88 0.47 23.75
CA GLN A 234 -17.07 1.21 23.36
C GLN A 234 -17.21 2.55 24.13
N SER A 235 -16.94 2.52 25.43
CA SER A 235 -16.95 3.72 26.27
C SER A 235 -15.86 4.70 25.84
N GLN A 236 -14.63 4.25 25.56
CA GLN A 236 -13.54 5.08 25.11
C GLN A 236 -13.80 5.71 23.74
N LEU A 237 -14.36 4.95 22.78
CA LEU A 237 -14.77 5.47 21.47
C LEU A 237 -15.79 6.59 21.61
N ARG A 238 -16.80 6.41 22.45
CA ARG A 238 -17.80 7.46 22.75
C ARG A 238 -17.17 8.67 23.45
N ALA A 239 -16.26 8.45 24.37
CA ALA A 239 -15.57 9.54 25.08
C ALA A 239 -14.75 10.41 24.12
N VAL A 240 -14.02 9.80 23.15
CA VAL A 240 -13.29 10.55 22.11
C VAL A 240 -14.22 11.47 21.32
N ILE A 241 -15.42 11.01 20.96
CA ILE A 241 -16.40 11.79 20.17
C ILE A 241 -17.02 12.91 21.00
N ASN A 242 -17.41 12.61 22.23
CA ASN A 242 -18.15 13.55 23.06
C ASN A 242 -17.27 14.65 23.66
N GLN A 243 -15.96 14.37 23.84
CA GLN A 243 -15.01 15.35 24.35
C GLN A 243 -14.62 16.33 23.25
N GLY A 244 -15.00 17.61 23.42
CA GLY A 244 -14.64 18.69 22.50
C GLY A 244 -13.13 18.83 22.31
N SER A 245 -12.73 19.36 21.16
CA SER A 245 -11.33 19.71 20.85
C SER A 245 -11.14 21.23 20.87
N ARG A 246 -9.98 21.65 21.34
CA ARG A 246 -9.52 23.05 21.29
C ARG A 246 -8.52 23.30 20.18
N ALA A 247 -8.29 22.32 19.32
CA ALA A 247 -7.33 22.41 18.24
C ALA A 247 -7.73 23.39 17.14
N SER A 248 -9.04 23.55 16.91
CA SER A 248 -9.61 24.53 15.97
C SER A 248 -10.20 25.71 16.72
N SER A 249 -10.11 26.90 16.14
CA SER A 249 -10.76 28.11 16.66
C SER A 249 -12.22 28.23 16.20
N SER A 250 -12.61 27.53 15.13
CA SER A 250 -13.95 27.61 14.53
C SER A 250 -14.88 26.51 15.01
N TRP A 251 -14.35 25.33 15.33
CA TRP A 251 -15.14 24.16 15.71
C TRP A 251 -14.50 23.41 16.87
N SER A 252 -15.35 22.93 17.76
CA SER A 252 -14.94 22.15 18.92
C SER A 252 -15.41 20.69 18.87
N ARG A 253 -16.39 20.38 18.01
CA ARG A 253 -17.05 19.07 17.94
C ARG A 253 -17.20 18.58 16.51
N LEU A 254 -17.21 17.26 16.31
CA LEU A 254 -17.47 16.64 15.02
C LEU A 254 -18.86 16.94 14.47
N SER A 255 -19.86 17.16 15.34
CA SER A 255 -21.22 17.50 14.92
C SER A 255 -21.34 18.87 14.24
N GLU A 256 -20.40 19.77 14.49
CA GLU A 256 -20.34 21.10 13.87
C GLU A 256 -19.88 21.02 12.40
N ILE A 257 -19.08 20.00 12.07
CA ILE A 257 -18.62 19.71 10.71
C ILE A 257 -19.48 18.64 10.02
N GLY A 258 -20.64 18.27 10.59
CA GLY A 258 -21.60 17.35 9.98
C GLY A 258 -21.47 15.87 10.37
N LEU A 259 -20.64 15.51 11.35
CA LEU A 259 -20.55 14.13 11.87
C LEU A 259 -21.17 14.07 13.27
N SER A 260 -22.42 13.63 13.39
CA SER A 260 -23.13 13.55 14.67
C SER A 260 -23.29 12.10 15.13
N LEU A 261 -23.05 11.86 16.43
CA LEU A 261 -23.28 10.54 17.03
C LEU A 261 -24.79 10.31 17.25
N LYS A 262 -25.32 9.21 16.72
CA LYS A 262 -26.70 8.77 16.91
C LYS A 262 -26.87 7.97 18.21
N THR A 263 -28.12 7.72 18.60
CA THR A 263 -28.47 6.94 19.81
C THR A 263 -27.98 5.48 19.73
N ASP A 264 -27.91 4.92 18.52
CA ASP A 264 -27.39 3.57 18.27
C ASP A 264 -25.85 3.48 18.33
N GLY A 265 -25.17 4.62 18.53
CA GLY A 265 -23.72 4.69 18.60
C GLY A 265 -23.01 4.81 17.24
N THR A 266 -23.73 4.99 16.14
CA THR A 266 -23.20 5.23 14.80
C THR A 266 -23.09 6.72 14.49
N PHE A 267 -22.24 7.11 13.51
CA PHE A 267 -22.25 8.47 12.98
C PHE A 267 -23.38 8.67 11.97
N GLY A 268 -24.09 9.77 12.11
CA GLY A 268 -24.88 10.36 11.03
C GLY A 268 -24.07 11.44 10.33
N THR A 269 -24.17 11.51 9.01
CA THR A 269 -23.49 12.51 8.18
C THR A 269 -24.51 13.55 7.69
N ASP A 270 -24.25 14.82 7.99
CA ASP A 270 -24.95 15.98 7.44
C ASP A 270 -24.06 16.58 6.32
N ASN A 271 -24.41 16.30 5.08
CA ASN A 271 -23.63 16.74 3.92
C ASN A 271 -23.59 18.27 3.80
N THR A 272 -24.63 18.99 4.20
CA THR A 272 -24.67 20.46 4.13
C THR A 272 -23.64 21.06 5.08
N LYS A 273 -23.59 20.59 6.32
CA LYS A 273 -22.58 21.03 7.29
C LYS A 273 -21.16 20.63 6.86
N LEU A 274 -21.01 19.44 6.30
CA LEU A 274 -19.71 18.98 5.82
C LEU A 274 -19.21 19.83 4.64
N ASP A 275 -20.08 20.17 3.68
CA ASP A 275 -19.73 21.02 2.55
C ASP A 275 -19.37 22.46 3.02
N ASN A 276 -20.08 22.98 4.01
CA ASN A 276 -19.74 24.27 4.61
C ASN A 276 -18.38 24.23 5.34
N ALA A 277 -18.09 23.14 6.05
CA ALA A 277 -16.83 22.98 6.75
C ALA A 277 -15.63 22.85 5.77
N LEU A 278 -15.85 22.23 4.59
CA LEU A 278 -14.86 22.16 3.51
C LEU A 278 -14.50 23.55 2.91
N GLY A 279 -15.30 24.56 3.17
CA GLY A 279 -14.96 25.97 2.85
C GLY A 279 -13.84 26.54 3.71
N ASN A 280 -13.50 25.92 4.86
CA ASN A 280 -12.41 26.32 5.74
C ASN A 280 -11.50 25.13 6.10
N LEU A 281 -10.72 24.70 5.12
CA LEU A 281 -9.86 23.51 5.26
C LEU A 281 -8.77 23.66 6.32
N VAL A 282 -8.33 24.88 6.62
CA VAL A 282 -7.30 25.12 7.66
C VAL A 282 -7.85 24.73 9.02
N GLU A 283 -9.03 25.21 9.37
CA GLU A 283 -9.66 24.89 10.65
C GLU A 283 -10.15 23.44 10.71
N MET A 284 -10.65 22.91 9.58
CA MET A 284 -11.02 21.50 9.47
C MET A 284 -9.82 20.57 9.70
N LYS A 285 -8.66 20.88 9.10
CA LYS A 285 -7.41 20.16 9.34
C LYS A 285 -7.02 20.23 10.82
N LYS A 286 -7.15 21.41 11.44
CA LYS A 286 -6.86 21.55 12.88
C LYS A 286 -7.79 20.68 13.71
N LEU A 287 -9.10 20.73 13.49
CA LEU A 287 -10.08 19.93 14.24
C LEU A 287 -9.85 18.43 14.12
N LEU A 288 -9.40 17.96 12.94
CA LEU A 288 -9.26 16.53 12.67
C LEU A 288 -7.85 15.99 12.96
N ALA A 289 -6.79 16.71 12.55
CA ALA A 289 -5.45 16.16 12.41
C ALA A 289 -4.38 16.76 13.31
N THR A 290 -4.67 17.80 14.11
CA THR A 290 -3.67 18.40 15.00
C THR A 290 -3.12 17.38 16.00
N ASP A 291 -1.81 17.38 16.17
CA ASP A 291 -1.10 16.63 17.21
C ASP A 291 -0.77 17.58 18.37
N GLY A 292 -1.66 17.64 19.35
CA GLY A 292 -1.53 18.53 20.51
C GLY A 292 -0.87 17.82 21.69
N ALA A 293 -0.41 18.62 22.68
CA ALA A 293 0.22 18.11 23.89
C ALA A 293 -0.78 17.32 24.80
N SER A 294 -2.06 17.54 24.64
CA SER A 294 -3.13 16.86 25.38
C SER A 294 -4.24 16.38 24.46
N ALA A 295 -5.08 15.46 24.97
CA ALA A 295 -6.25 15.01 24.21
C ALA A 295 -7.20 16.18 23.86
N ALA A 296 -7.32 17.19 24.71
CA ALA A 296 -8.16 18.35 24.46
C ALA A 296 -7.62 19.27 23.35
N GLU A 297 -6.32 19.25 23.09
CA GLU A 297 -5.63 20.06 22.06
C GLU A 297 -5.40 19.26 20.77
N SER A 298 -5.65 17.96 20.80
CA SER A 298 -5.48 17.08 19.66
C SER A 298 -6.77 17.01 18.81
N GLY A 299 -6.58 16.86 17.51
CA GLY A 299 -7.66 16.62 16.57
C GLY A 299 -8.29 15.23 16.72
N PHE A 300 -9.53 15.09 16.29
CA PHE A 300 -10.31 13.86 16.50
C PHE A 300 -9.67 12.62 15.86
N VAL A 301 -9.20 12.69 14.61
CA VAL A 301 -8.53 11.56 13.94
C VAL A 301 -7.27 11.15 14.69
N ARG A 302 -6.52 12.13 15.24
CA ARG A 302 -5.34 11.83 16.05
C ARG A 302 -5.70 11.11 17.35
N ARG A 303 -6.79 11.50 18.00
CA ARG A 303 -7.29 10.82 19.21
C ARG A 303 -7.74 9.39 18.91
N PHE A 304 -8.46 9.17 17.79
CA PHE A 304 -8.85 7.83 17.36
C PHE A 304 -7.64 6.97 17.04
N LYS A 305 -6.64 7.53 16.35
CA LYS A 305 -5.38 6.84 16.10
C LYS A 305 -4.69 6.43 17.39
N ASN A 306 -4.55 7.33 18.34
CA ASN A 306 -3.92 7.04 19.63
C ASN A 306 -4.68 5.96 20.41
N LEU A 307 -6.03 5.98 20.38
CA LEU A 307 -6.86 4.94 20.97
C LEU A 307 -6.65 3.59 20.28
N ALA A 308 -6.60 3.57 18.95
CA ALA A 308 -6.35 2.35 18.18
C ALA A 308 -4.94 1.78 18.46
N ASP A 309 -3.92 2.64 18.47
CA ASP A 309 -2.54 2.26 18.78
C ASP A 309 -2.44 1.68 20.22
N ALA A 310 -3.10 2.29 21.18
CA ALA A 310 -3.15 1.81 22.56
C ALA A 310 -3.90 0.46 22.68
N ALA A 311 -4.98 0.27 21.92
CA ALA A 311 -5.74 -0.98 21.96
C ALA A 311 -5.04 -2.13 21.25
N LEU A 312 -4.36 -1.88 20.12
CA LEU A 312 -3.71 -2.87 19.25
C LEU A 312 -2.24 -3.08 19.56
N GLY A 313 -1.60 -2.20 20.31
CA GLY A 313 -0.20 -2.30 20.69
C GLY A 313 0.13 -3.60 21.43
N SER A 314 1.41 -3.95 21.52
CA SER A 314 1.89 -5.20 22.15
C SER A 314 1.49 -5.36 23.62
N GLN A 315 1.22 -4.24 24.31
CA GLN A 315 0.69 -4.19 25.69
C GLN A 315 -0.80 -3.82 25.72
N GLY A 316 -1.44 -3.73 24.56
CA GLY A 316 -2.83 -3.36 24.44
C GLY A 316 -3.81 -4.43 24.91
N MET A 317 -5.07 -4.01 25.12
CA MET A 317 -6.12 -4.89 25.63
C MET A 317 -6.37 -6.14 24.76
N PHE A 318 -6.12 -6.06 23.46
CA PHE A 318 -6.31 -7.20 22.56
C PHE A 318 -5.11 -8.14 22.52
N ALA A 319 -3.88 -7.62 22.67
CA ALA A 319 -2.67 -8.44 22.65
C ALA A 319 -2.55 -9.36 23.87
N SER A 320 -2.96 -8.89 25.05
CA SER A 320 -2.90 -9.67 26.31
C SER A 320 -4.09 -10.62 26.52
N ARG A 321 -5.17 -10.47 25.74
CA ARG A 321 -6.42 -11.19 25.93
C ARG A 321 -6.33 -12.71 25.71
N PRO A 322 -5.70 -13.22 24.63
CA PRO A 322 -5.59 -14.66 24.42
C PRO A 322 -4.91 -15.39 25.60
N SER A 323 -3.85 -14.81 26.13
CA SER A 323 -3.14 -15.40 27.28
C SER A 323 -3.97 -15.36 28.57
N SER A 324 -4.72 -14.29 28.80
CA SER A 324 -5.63 -14.16 29.93
C SER A 324 -6.78 -15.17 29.88
N LEU A 325 -7.40 -15.33 28.70
CA LEU A 325 -8.45 -16.34 28.48
C LEU A 325 -7.91 -17.76 28.67
N GLN A 326 -6.73 -18.06 28.11
CA GLN A 326 -6.07 -19.36 28.28
C GLN A 326 -5.80 -19.66 29.76
N ALA A 327 -5.33 -18.69 30.54
CA ALA A 327 -5.14 -18.83 31.97
C ALA A 327 -6.47 -19.08 32.71
N THR A 328 -7.56 -18.46 32.28
CA THR A 328 -8.90 -18.68 32.87
C THR A 328 -9.42 -20.07 32.55
N VAL A 329 -9.29 -20.53 31.29
CA VAL A 329 -9.64 -21.89 30.88
C VAL A 329 -8.86 -22.92 31.71
N SER A 330 -7.55 -22.70 31.87
CA SER A 330 -6.69 -23.58 32.69
C SER A 330 -7.12 -23.64 34.16
N ARG A 331 -7.46 -22.47 34.76
CA ARG A 331 -7.99 -22.43 36.15
C ARG A 331 -9.31 -23.17 36.29
N ASN A 332 -10.23 -23.00 35.34
CA ASN A 332 -11.51 -23.70 35.34
C ASN A 332 -11.31 -25.20 35.22
N GLY A 333 -10.42 -25.67 34.35
CA GLY A 333 -10.06 -27.09 34.24
C GLY A 333 -9.57 -27.65 35.54
N LYS A 334 -8.62 -27.00 36.23
CA LYS A 334 -8.14 -27.40 37.55
C LYS A 334 -9.23 -27.43 38.63
N SER A 335 -10.15 -26.46 38.56
CA SER A 335 -11.30 -26.43 39.49
C SER A 335 -12.27 -27.59 39.26
N GLN A 336 -12.52 -27.96 37.99
CA GLN A 336 -13.33 -29.12 37.61
C GLN A 336 -12.67 -30.44 38.09
N GLU A 337 -11.36 -30.60 37.87
CA GLU A 337 -10.61 -31.75 38.34
C GLU A 337 -10.67 -31.89 39.88
N ALA A 338 -10.50 -30.78 40.61
CA ALA A 338 -10.63 -30.75 42.05
C ALA A 338 -12.04 -31.12 42.56
N MET A 339 -13.07 -30.63 41.85
CA MET A 339 -14.47 -30.96 42.15
C MET A 339 -14.74 -32.45 41.88
N GLN A 340 -14.27 -33.00 40.74
CA GLN A 340 -14.41 -34.40 40.40
C GLN A 340 -13.76 -35.28 41.46
N LYS A 341 -12.53 -34.96 41.89
CA LYS A 341 -11.85 -35.67 42.97
C LYS A 341 -12.62 -35.68 44.30
N ARG A 342 -13.28 -34.55 44.65
CA ARG A 342 -14.14 -34.46 45.84
C ARG A 342 -15.38 -35.35 45.69
N LEU A 343 -15.99 -35.37 44.50
CA LEU A 343 -17.13 -36.26 44.22
C LEU A 343 -16.73 -37.74 44.33
N ASP A 344 -15.60 -38.12 43.73
CA ASP A 344 -15.09 -39.50 43.81
C ASP A 344 -14.81 -39.92 45.24
N GLN A 345 -14.18 -39.05 46.05
CA GLN A 345 -13.93 -39.28 47.47
C GLN A 345 -15.24 -39.41 48.27
N THR A 346 -16.23 -38.58 47.94
CA THR A 346 -17.54 -38.62 48.61
C THR A 346 -18.28 -39.91 48.24
N GLN A 347 -18.26 -40.31 46.97
CA GLN A 347 -18.83 -41.57 46.50
C GLN A 347 -18.18 -42.78 47.19
N ALA A 348 -16.83 -42.83 47.22
CA ALA A 348 -16.10 -43.91 47.88
C ALA A 348 -16.45 -43.99 49.37
N ARG A 349 -16.54 -42.84 50.07
CA ARG A 349 -16.93 -42.78 51.48
C ARG A 349 -18.36 -43.29 51.70
N LEU A 350 -19.31 -42.88 50.90
CA LEU A 350 -20.71 -43.34 51.00
C LEU A 350 -20.80 -44.83 50.72
N GLN A 351 -20.10 -45.29 49.68
CA GLN A 351 -20.07 -46.74 49.35
C GLN A 351 -19.51 -47.59 50.51
N ALA A 352 -18.42 -47.12 51.13
CA ALA A 352 -17.88 -47.78 52.32
C ALA A 352 -18.87 -47.77 53.51
N GLN A 353 -19.59 -46.62 53.72
CA GLN A 353 -20.61 -46.56 54.77
C GLN A 353 -21.79 -47.53 54.54
N TYR A 354 -22.28 -47.58 53.26
CA TYR A 354 -23.36 -48.54 52.94
C TYR A 354 -22.91 -49.98 53.04
N SER A 355 -21.70 -50.30 52.56
CA SER A 355 -21.16 -51.68 52.75
C SER A 355 -21.00 -52.09 54.25
N ALA A 356 -20.57 -51.12 55.08
CA ALA A 356 -20.49 -51.33 56.52
C ALA A 356 -21.89 -51.50 57.17
N LEU A 357 -22.88 -50.74 56.69
CA LEU A 357 -24.26 -50.86 57.11
C LEU A 357 -24.85 -52.22 56.71
N ASP A 358 -24.63 -52.65 55.46
CA ASP A 358 -25.06 -53.99 54.98
C ASP A 358 -24.44 -55.15 55.86
N THR A 359 -23.14 -55.00 56.16
CA THR A 359 -22.46 -55.99 57.05
C THR A 359 -23.10 -55.99 58.44
N ARG A 360 -23.41 -54.82 59.00
CA ARG A 360 -24.11 -54.77 60.34
C ARG A 360 -25.53 -55.30 60.25
N MET A 361 -26.26 -55.02 59.17
CA MET A 361 -27.61 -55.57 58.95
C MET A 361 -27.57 -57.15 58.88
N ALA A 362 -26.60 -57.65 58.09
CA ALA A 362 -26.39 -59.13 58.03
C ALA A 362 -26.07 -59.73 59.39
N SER A 363 -25.22 -59.09 60.21
CA SER A 363 -24.88 -59.53 61.57
C SER A 363 -26.09 -59.47 62.51
N LEU A 364 -26.90 -58.42 62.42
CA LEU A 364 -28.15 -58.32 63.20
C LEU A 364 -29.18 -59.41 62.82
N ASN A 365 -29.32 -59.66 61.50
CA ASN A 365 -30.19 -60.70 60.98
C ASN A 365 -29.70 -62.13 61.51
N ALA A 366 -28.39 -62.35 61.47
CA ALA A 366 -27.82 -63.60 62.02
C ALA A 366 -28.07 -63.70 63.49
N LEU A 367 -27.90 -62.60 64.26
CA LEU A 367 -28.18 -62.57 65.70
C LEU A 367 -29.69 -62.80 65.98
N SER A 368 -30.57 -62.18 65.23
CA SER A 368 -32.02 -62.40 65.33
C SER A 368 -32.39 -63.82 65.03
N THR A 369 -31.79 -64.47 64.03
CA THR A 369 -31.99 -65.87 63.70
C THR A 369 -31.50 -66.78 64.85
N TYR A 370 -30.33 -66.46 65.40
CA TYR A 370 -29.78 -67.21 66.56
C TYR A 370 -30.68 -67.04 67.76
N MET A 371 -31.14 -65.87 68.10
CA MET A 371 -32.09 -65.61 69.20
C MET A 371 -33.39 -66.38 69.01
N THR A 372 -33.93 -66.40 67.79
CA THR A 372 -35.16 -67.17 67.48
C THR A 372 -34.95 -68.70 67.67
N GLN A 373 -33.77 -69.22 67.26
CA GLN A 373 -33.43 -70.63 67.51
C GLN A 373 -33.29 -70.97 68.99
N GLN A 374 -32.64 -70.06 69.74
CA GLN A 374 -32.50 -70.24 71.22
C GLN A 374 -33.85 -70.22 71.91
N ILE A 375 -34.74 -69.30 71.55
CA ILE A 375 -36.13 -69.23 72.10
C ILE A 375 -36.89 -70.52 71.75
N THR A 376 -36.74 -71.00 70.48
CA THR A 376 -37.40 -72.26 70.09
C THR A 376 -36.84 -73.52 70.83
N GLN A 377 -35.50 -73.52 71.05
CA GLN A 377 -34.91 -74.58 71.84
C GLN A 377 -35.33 -74.58 73.33
N ASN A 378 -35.34 -73.37 73.95
CA ASN A 378 -35.81 -73.22 75.32
C ASN A 378 -37.31 -73.60 75.52
N SER A 379 -38.15 -73.22 74.56
CA SER A 379 -39.56 -73.59 74.57
C SER A 379 -39.81 -75.08 74.41
N LYS A 380 -38.87 -75.81 73.71
CA LYS A 380 -38.93 -77.30 73.64
C LYS A 380 -38.37 -78.03 74.86
N SER A 381 -37.53 -77.38 75.69
CA SER A 381 -36.98 -77.93 76.90
C SER A 381 -37.87 -77.73 78.14
N THR A 382 -38.95 -76.93 78.02
CA THR A 382 -39.93 -76.63 79.06
C THR A 382 -41.30 -77.29 78.82
N ALA A 383 -41.42 -78.12 77.78
CA ALA A 383 -42.56 -79.01 77.54
C ALA A 383 -42.13 -80.45 77.75
#